data_5cbd98e32cceef7a3dd1aa8a49b3e37c
#
_entry.id   5cbd98e32cceef7a3dd1aa8a49b3e37c
#
_cell.length_a   1.000
_cell.length_b   1.000
_cell.length_c   1.000
_cell.angle_alpha   90.00
_cell.angle_beta   90.00
_cell.angle_gamma   90.00
#
_symmetry.space_group_name_H-M   'P 1'
#
loop_
_entity.id
_entity.type
_entity.pdbx_description
1 polymer ?
#
loop_
_entity_poly.entity_id
_entity_poly.type
_entity_poly.pdbx_seq_one_letter_code
_entity_poly.pdbx_strand_id
1 'polypeptide(L)'
;MATRPVAIDGHKYLDGGVADSIPSAWLFAQGYDRNIVVLTQPAGFVKQPNSVMPMLRRVFRHYPEFVAALEHRHEVYNATLDDLARREAAGEIFVVRPSESVKVPSLCREPDELERIYQIGRRDAEATLPALEAYLAG
;
A
#
# COMPACT_ATOMS: atom_id res chain seq x y z
N MET A 1 -11.13 7.29 8.43
CA MET A 1 -9.79 7.88 8.40
C MET A 1 -9.58 8.60 9.72
N ALA A 2 -8.65 8.14 10.56
CA ALA A 2 -8.50 8.60 11.94
C ALA A 2 -7.37 9.64 12.13
N THR A 3 -6.69 10.03 11.05
CA THR A 3 -5.57 10.96 11.10
C THR A 3 -6.03 12.40 11.01
N ARG A 4 -5.56 13.24 11.96
CA ARG A 4 -5.78 14.69 11.93
C ARG A 4 -4.64 15.35 11.14
N PRO A 5 -4.92 16.45 10.40
CA PRO A 5 -3.86 17.22 9.77
C PRO A 5 -2.86 17.74 10.81
N VAL A 6 -1.57 17.60 10.50
CA VAL A 6 -0.47 18.15 11.31
C VAL A 6 0.01 19.42 10.64
N ALA A 7 0.15 20.52 11.39
CA ALA A 7 0.68 21.77 10.87
C ALA A 7 2.21 21.81 11.07
N ILE A 8 2.95 22.04 9.97
CA ILE A 8 4.40 22.19 9.96
C ILE A 8 4.69 23.42 9.07
N ASP A 9 5.38 24.41 9.59
CA ASP A 9 5.77 25.63 8.86
C ASP A 9 4.61 26.32 8.11
N GLY A 10 3.43 26.38 8.76
CA GLY A 10 2.22 27.01 8.19
C GLY A 10 1.46 26.13 7.18
N HIS A 11 1.99 24.96 6.80
CA HIS A 11 1.35 24.01 5.90
C HIS A 11 0.69 22.87 6.67
N LYS A 12 -0.39 22.32 6.12
CA LYS A 12 -1.10 21.17 6.70
C LYS A 12 -0.75 19.90 5.95
N TYR A 13 -0.28 18.90 6.70
CA TYR A 13 0.11 17.59 6.18
C TYR A 13 -0.83 16.50 6.68
N LEU A 14 -1.06 15.50 5.86
CA LEU A 14 -1.80 14.28 6.16
C LEU A 14 -0.95 13.07 5.81
N ASP A 15 -1.49 11.87 6.09
CA ASP A 15 -0.92 10.59 5.73
C ASP A 15 -0.62 10.54 4.22
N GLY A 16 0.64 10.27 3.87
CA GLY A 16 1.12 10.16 2.48
C GLY A 16 0.40 9.08 1.67
N GLY A 17 -0.12 8.04 2.33
CA GLY A 17 -0.92 7.00 1.70
C GLY A 17 -2.24 7.47 1.09
N VAL A 18 -2.60 8.76 1.23
CA VAL A 18 -3.71 9.38 0.48
C VAL A 18 -3.29 9.75 -0.92
N ALA A 19 -2.11 10.35 -1.06
CA ALA A 19 -1.57 10.77 -2.35
C ALA A 19 -0.96 9.57 -3.11
N ASP A 20 -0.10 8.80 -2.42
CA ASP A 20 0.53 7.60 -2.95
C ASP A 20 0.61 6.53 -1.86
N SER A 21 -0.14 5.44 -2.04
CA SER A 21 -0.20 4.35 -1.05
C SER A 21 0.98 3.38 -1.17
N ILE A 22 1.61 3.30 -2.36
CA ILE A 22 2.74 2.43 -2.67
C ILE A 22 3.72 3.25 -3.52
N PRO A 23 4.66 4.01 -2.93
CA PRO A 23 5.52 4.97 -3.63
C PRO A 23 6.63 4.29 -4.44
N SER A 24 6.31 3.22 -5.16
CA SER A 24 7.25 2.41 -5.93
C SER A 24 7.83 3.16 -7.13
N ALA A 25 7.02 3.96 -7.81
CA ALA A 25 7.49 4.73 -8.97
C ALA A 25 8.61 5.71 -8.60
N TRP A 26 8.50 6.36 -7.43
CA TRP A 26 9.56 7.20 -6.91
C TRP A 26 10.83 6.40 -6.62
N LEU A 27 10.71 5.22 -6.00
CA LEU A 27 11.84 4.35 -5.68
C LEU A 27 12.56 3.89 -6.96
N PHE A 28 11.81 3.46 -7.98
CA PHE A 28 12.38 3.04 -9.27
C PHE A 28 13.15 4.17 -9.97
N ALA A 29 12.66 5.41 -9.85
CA ALA A 29 13.33 6.60 -10.40
C ALA A 29 14.67 6.94 -9.71
N GLN A 30 14.98 6.35 -8.55
CA GLN A 30 16.29 6.52 -7.88
C GLN A 30 17.39 5.67 -8.52
N GLY A 31 17.08 4.74 -9.43
CA GLY A 31 18.06 3.95 -10.18
C GLY A 31 18.69 2.80 -9.39
N TYR A 32 17.99 2.27 -8.38
CA TYR A 32 18.44 1.05 -7.69
C TYR A 32 18.29 -0.16 -8.62
N ASP A 33 19.34 -0.99 -8.72
CA ASP A 33 19.37 -2.18 -9.57
C ASP A 33 18.41 -3.27 -9.10
N ARG A 34 18.17 -3.35 -7.80
CA ARG A 34 17.31 -4.35 -7.18
C ARG A 34 16.32 -3.71 -6.22
N ASN A 35 15.06 -4.03 -6.43
CA ASN A 35 13.96 -3.49 -5.64
C ASN A 35 13.12 -4.62 -5.05
N ILE A 36 12.90 -4.57 -3.75
CA ILE A 36 12.01 -5.48 -3.02
C ILE A 36 10.78 -4.69 -2.59
N VAL A 37 9.60 -5.16 -2.97
CA VAL A 37 8.32 -4.54 -2.61
C VAL A 37 7.55 -5.47 -1.67
N VAL A 38 7.23 -4.97 -0.48
CA VAL A 38 6.42 -5.71 0.49
C VAL A 38 4.99 -5.17 0.45
N LEU A 39 4.04 -6.00 0.02
CA LEU A 39 2.63 -5.65 -0.07
C LEU A 39 1.84 -6.21 1.12
N THR A 40 0.80 -5.51 1.51
CA THR A 40 -0.13 -5.91 2.58
C THR A 40 -1.39 -6.60 2.06
N GLN A 41 -1.51 -6.73 0.74
CA GLN A 41 -2.64 -7.37 0.07
C GLN A 41 -2.16 -8.54 -0.79
N PRO A 42 -2.95 -9.62 -0.92
CA PRO A 42 -2.60 -10.76 -1.74
C PRO A 42 -2.64 -10.44 -3.24
N ALA A 43 -2.13 -11.37 -4.05
CA ALA A 43 -2.24 -11.27 -5.51
C ALA A 43 -3.71 -11.18 -5.94
N GLY A 44 -3.97 -10.37 -6.97
CA GLY A 44 -5.33 -10.17 -7.51
C GLY A 44 -6.24 -9.28 -6.65
N PHE A 45 -5.71 -8.65 -5.60
CA PHE A 45 -6.49 -7.66 -4.85
C PHE A 45 -6.83 -6.45 -5.72
N VAL A 46 -8.09 -6.04 -5.68
CA VAL A 46 -8.60 -4.82 -6.34
C VAL A 46 -9.21 -3.90 -5.31
N LYS A 47 -8.61 -2.72 -5.18
CA LYS A 47 -9.10 -1.67 -4.26
C LYS A 47 -10.39 -1.07 -4.79
N GLN A 48 -11.42 -1.04 -3.95
CA GLN A 48 -12.72 -0.47 -4.30
C GLN A 48 -12.76 1.04 -4.03
N PRO A 49 -13.64 1.78 -4.74
CA PRO A 49 -13.93 3.17 -4.43
C PRO A 49 -14.37 3.35 -2.97
N ASN A 50 -14.04 4.50 -2.41
CA ASN A 50 -14.42 4.80 -1.02
C ASN A 50 -15.92 5.16 -0.94
N SER A 51 -16.72 4.31 -0.29
CA SER A 51 -18.18 4.47 -0.17
C SER A 51 -18.62 5.72 0.62
N VAL A 52 -17.74 6.30 1.44
CA VAL A 52 -18.07 7.50 2.22
C VAL A 52 -17.66 8.81 1.54
N MET A 53 -17.32 8.79 0.25
CA MET A 53 -16.92 9.99 -0.51
C MET A 53 -17.93 11.13 -0.44
N PRO A 54 -19.28 10.94 -0.52
CA PRO A 54 -20.22 12.05 -0.41
C PRO A 54 -20.09 12.84 0.89
N MET A 55 -19.82 12.15 2.00
CA MET A 55 -19.57 12.78 3.31
C MET A 55 -18.21 13.50 3.32
N LEU A 56 -17.16 12.87 2.79
CA LEU A 56 -15.80 13.44 2.75
C LEU A 56 -15.76 14.73 1.90
N ARG A 57 -16.44 14.78 0.76
CA ARG A 57 -16.59 16.00 -0.05
C ARG A 57 -17.15 17.17 0.76
N ARG A 58 -18.15 16.91 1.59
CA ARG A 58 -18.77 17.94 2.43
C ARG A 58 -17.84 18.39 3.55
N VAL A 59 -17.18 17.46 4.23
CA VAL A 59 -16.28 17.74 5.35
C VAL A 59 -15.03 18.50 4.89
N PHE A 60 -14.46 18.07 3.75
CA PHE A 60 -13.21 18.62 3.21
C PHE A 60 -13.43 19.60 2.04
N ARG A 61 -14.61 20.25 1.96
CA ARG A 61 -14.96 21.16 0.85
C ARG A 61 -13.98 22.29 0.61
N HIS A 62 -13.18 22.66 1.62
CA HIS A 62 -12.15 23.71 1.55
C HIS A 62 -10.78 23.19 1.09
N TYR A 63 -10.68 21.88 0.78
CA TYR A 63 -9.46 21.20 0.33
C TYR A 63 -9.77 20.34 -0.91
N PRO A 64 -10.07 20.99 -2.08
CA PRO A 64 -10.53 20.27 -3.26
C PRO A 64 -9.51 19.26 -3.79
N GLU A 65 -8.22 19.59 -3.77
CA GLU A 65 -7.14 18.69 -4.20
C GLU A 65 -7.06 17.43 -3.32
N PHE A 66 -7.26 17.57 -2.02
CA PHE A 66 -7.32 16.44 -1.11
C PHE A 66 -8.54 15.54 -1.38
N VAL A 67 -9.68 16.13 -1.70
CA VAL A 67 -10.89 15.39 -2.08
C VAL A 67 -10.64 14.62 -3.38
N ALA A 68 -10.07 15.27 -4.40
CA ALA A 68 -9.71 14.62 -5.66
C ALA A 68 -8.74 13.45 -5.45
N ALA A 69 -7.70 13.61 -4.63
CA ALA A 69 -6.77 12.53 -4.30
C ALA A 69 -7.49 11.34 -3.64
N LEU A 70 -8.43 11.58 -2.73
CA LEU A 70 -9.23 10.52 -2.10
C LEU A 70 -10.15 9.80 -3.10
N GLU A 71 -10.73 10.51 -4.06
CA GLU A 71 -11.60 9.96 -5.09
C GLU A 71 -10.86 9.01 -6.02
N HIS A 72 -9.70 9.43 -6.51
CA HIS A 72 -8.89 8.66 -7.46
C HIS A 72 -7.95 7.66 -6.79
N ARG A 73 -7.88 7.64 -5.45
CA ARG A 73 -6.97 6.77 -4.71
C ARG A 73 -7.05 5.30 -5.10
N HIS A 74 -8.24 4.79 -5.39
CA HIS A 74 -8.42 3.39 -5.77
C HIS A 74 -7.89 3.10 -7.18
N GLU A 75 -8.03 4.04 -8.10
CA GLU A 75 -7.53 3.93 -9.47
C GLU A 75 -5.99 3.93 -9.47
N VAL A 76 -5.38 4.90 -8.79
CA VAL A 76 -3.91 4.99 -8.65
C VAL A 76 -3.35 3.73 -8.00
N TYR A 77 -3.98 3.26 -6.92
CA TYR A 77 -3.57 2.05 -6.22
C TYR A 77 -3.59 0.82 -7.13
N ASN A 78 -4.68 0.62 -7.87
CA ASN A 78 -4.82 -0.52 -8.77
C ASN A 78 -3.84 -0.44 -9.94
N ALA A 79 -3.65 0.73 -10.54
CA ALA A 79 -2.66 0.96 -11.59
C ALA A 79 -1.23 0.66 -11.09
N THR A 80 -0.91 1.01 -9.84
CA THR A 80 0.38 0.67 -9.23
C THR A 80 0.53 -0.85 -9.06
N LEU A 81 -0.52 -1.56 -8.60
CA LEU A 81 -0.48 -3.02 -8.50
C LEU A 81 -0.26 -3.70 -9.86
N ASP A 82 -0.90 -3.19 -10.92
CA ASP A 82 -0.74 -3.70 -12.29
C ASP A 82 0.70 -3.47 -12.80
N ASP A 83 1.30 -2.31 -12.50
CA ASP A 83 2.70 -2.03 -12.84
C ASP A 83 3.66 -2.97 -12.10
N LEU A 84 3.45 -3.14 -10.79
CA LEU A 84 4.25 -4.06 -9.98
C LEU A 84 4.16 -5.50 -10.48
N ALA A 85 2.96 -5.96 -10.85
CA ALA A 85 2.78 -7.31 -11.39
C ALA A 85 3.52 -7.52 -12.72
N ARG A 86 3.53 -6.51 -13.60
CA ARG A 86 4.30 -6.55 -14.86
C ARG A 86 5.82 -6.62 -14.61
N ARG A 87 6.32 -5.80 -13.68
CA ARG A 87 7.75 -5.75 -13.32
C ARG A 87 8.21 -7.03 -12.62
N GLU A 88 7.37 -7.57 -11.74
CA GLU A 88 7.62 -8.86 -11.08
C GLU A 88 7.73 -10.00 -12.13
N ALA A 89 6.78 -10.05 -13.07
CA ALA A 89 6.80 -11.04 -14.15
C ALA A 89 8.02 -10.89 -15.08
N ALA A 90 8.55 -9.68 -15.23
CA ALA A 90 9.79 -9.40 -15.98
C ALA A 90 11.07 -9.68 -15.17
N GLY A 91 10.96 -10.00 -13.87
CA GLY A 91 12.12 -10.20 -12.98
C GLY A 91 12.83 -8.93 -12.55
N GLU A 92 12.23 -7.76 -12.83
CA GLU A 92 12.81 -6.44 -12.48
C GLU A 92 12.74 -6.15 -10.98
N ILE A 93 11.77 -6.72 -10.29
CA ILE A 93 11.54 -6.54 -8.86
C ILE A 93 11.20 -7.87 -8.20
N PHE A 94 11.40 -7.94 -6.89
CA PHE A 94 10.92 -9.04 -6.06
C PHE A 94 9.75 -8.56 -5.19
N VAL A 95 8.63 -9.32 -5.17
CA VAL A 95 7.45 -8.94 -4.39
C VAL A 95 7.18 -9.96 -3.29
N VAL A 96 7.10 -9.48 -2.05
CA VAL A 96 6.63 -10.24 -0.89
C VAL A 96 5.18 -9.80 -0.61
N ARG A 97 4.26 -10.77 -0.54
CA ARG A 97 2.85 -10.49 -0.27
C ARG A 97 2.20 -11.59 0.54
N PRO A 98 1.12 -11.32 1.28
CA PRO A 98 0.40 -12.36 1.99
C PRO A 98 -0.24 -13.35 1.00
N SER A 99 -0.23 -14.63 1.36
CA SER A 99 -0.85 -15.71 0.57
C SER A 99 -2.38 -15.66 0.60
N GLU A 100 -2.95 -15.00 1.59
CA GLU A 100 -4.39 -14.88 1.81
C GLU A 100 -4.82 -13.47 2.16
N SER A 101 -6.10 -13.16 1.96
CA SER A 101 -6.65 -11.84 2.30
C SER A 101 -6.73 -11.65 3.81
N VAL A 102 -6.01 -10.64 4.30
CA VAL A 102 -6.03 -10.24 5.71
C VAL A 102 -7.06 -9.12 5.89
N LYS A 103 -8.28 -9.50 6.30
CA LYS A 103 -9.37 -8.54 6.56
C LYS A 103 -9.38 -8.18 8.04
N VAL A 104 -8.82 -7.04 8.39
CA VAL A 104 -8.88 -6.50 9.73
C VAL A 104 -9.41 -5.08 9.74
N PRO A 105 -10.19 -4.70 10.76
CA PRO A 105 -10.54 -3.30 10.99
C PRO A 105 -9.27 -2.45 11.13
N SER A 106 -9.28 -1.23 10.56
CA SER A 106 -8.12 -0.32 10.59
C SER A 106 -7.64 0.04 12.02
N LEU A 107 -8.46 -0.21 13.03
CA LEU A 107 -8.16 0.00 14.45
C LEU A 107 -8.38 -1.29 15.26
N CYS A 108 -7.96 -2.43 14.70
CA CYS A 108 -7.99 -3.70 15.43
C CYS A 108 -7.11 -3.60 16.69
N ARG A 109 -7.67 -3.99 17.83
CA ARG A 109 -6.98 -4.05 19.13
C ARG A 109 -7.04 -5.43 19.76
N GLU A 110 -7.58 -6.41 19.06
CA GLU A 110 -7.68 -7.79 19.52
C GLU A 110 -6.31 -8.48 19.36
N PRO A 111 -5.65 -8.83 20.49
CA PRO A 111 -4.29 -9.39 20.44
C PRO A 111 -4.19 -10.68 19.60
N ASP A 112 -5.17 -11.57 19.72
CA ASP A 112 -5.19 -12.84 19.01
C ASP A 112 -5.30 -12.66 17.49
N GLU A 113 -6.07 -11.65 17.04
CA GLU A 113 -6.20 -11.33 15.63
C GLU A 113 -4.92 -10.68 15.08
N LEU A 114 -4.29 -9.81 15.86
CA LEU A 114 -2.99 -9.21 15.50
C LEU A 114 -1.91 -10.28 15.42
N GLU A 115 -1.88 -11.24 16.37
CA GLU A 115 -0.95 -12.34 16.35
C GLU A 115 -1.19 -13.25 15.14
N ARG A 116 -2.45 -13.57 14.83
CA ARG A 116 -2.79 -14.36 13.63
C ARG A 116 -2.23 -13.73 12.35
N ILE A 117 -2.41 -12.41 12.20
CA ILE A 117 -1.91 -11.67 11.03
C ILE A 117 -0.39 -11.67 10.98
N TYR A 118 0.25 -11.46 12.12
CA TYR A 118 1.70 -11.51 12.24
C TYR A 118 2.24 -12.87 11.79
N GLN A 119 1.62 -13.96 12.22
CA GLN A 119 2.03 -15.31 11.86
C GLN A 119 1.83 -15.62 10.37
N ILE A 120 0.75 -15.10 9.74
CA ILE A 120 0.57 -15.17 8.28
C ILE A 120 1.74 -14.48 7.57
N GLY A 121 2.01 -13.22 7.91
CA GLY A 121 3.08 -12.46 7.28
C GLY A 121 4.46 -13.10 7.47
N ARG A 122 4.73 -13.61 8.66
CA ARG A 122 5.99 -14.30 8.96
C ARG A 122 6.15 -15.60 8.16
N ARG A 123 5.15 -16.46 8.17
CA ARG A 123 5.14 -17.73 7.40
C ARG A 123 5.35 -17.46 5.91
N ASP A 124 4.63 -16.47 5.36
CA ASP A 124 4.69 -16.17 3.94
C ASP A 124 6.04 -15.54 3.56
N ALA A 125 6.62 -14.69 4.42
CA ALA A 125 7.96 -14.16 4.22
C ALA A 125 9.03 -15.27 4.28
N GLU A 126 8.98 -16.15 5.29
CA GLU A 126 9.89 -17.29 5.42
C GLU A 126 9.84 -18.20 4.18
N ALA A 127 8.64 -18.46 3.64
CA ALA A 127 8.47 -19.26 2.43
C ALA A 127 9.10 -18.63 1.17
N THR A 128 9.24 -17.30 1.13
CA THR A 128 9.84 -16.59 -0.02
C THR A 128 11.35 -16.40 0.08
N LEU A 129 11.98 -16.66 1.25
CA LEU A 129 13.41 -16.41 1.47
C LEU A 129 14.33 -17.05 0.42
N PRO A 130 14.19 -18.33 0.03
CA PRO A 130 15.11 -18.93 -0.95
C PRO A 130 15.03 -18.23 -2.32
N ALA A 131 13.83 -17.82 -2.75
CA ALA A 131 13.64 -17.10 -4.00
C ALA A 131 14.16 -15.66 -3.92
N LEU A 132 14.00 -15.01 -2.75
CA LEU A 132 14.56 -13.69 -2.49
C LEU A 132 16.10 -13.71 -2.52
N GLU A 133 16.72 -14.69 -1.88
CA GLU A 133 18.18 -14.87 -1.88
C GLU A 133 18.69 -15.08 -3.32
N ALA A 134 18.01 -15.90 -4.11
CA ALA A 134 18.35 -16.10 -5.51
C ALA A 134 18.22 -14.80 -6.33
N TYR A 135 17.17 -14.03 -6.12
CA TYR A 135 16.98 -12.72 -6.76
C TYR A 135 18.09 -11.72 -6.40
N LEU A 136 18.58 -11.74 -5.17
CA LEU A 136 19.64 -10.84 -4.72
C LEU A 136 21.03 -11.27 -5.19
N ALA A 137 21.23 -12.57 -5.46
CA ALA A 137 22.52 -13.12 -5.90
C ALA A 137 22.77 -12.98 -7.41
N GLY A 138 21.70 -12.97 -8.23
CA GLY A 138 21.77 -12.85 -9.70
C GLY A 138 21.83 -11.44 -10.18
#